data_e2266e30095e07222a98a2bc41d06f93
#
_entry.id   e2266e30095e07222a98a2bc41d06f93
#
_cell.length_a   1.000
_cell.length_b   1.000
_cell.length_c   1.000
_cell.angle_alpha   90.00
_cell.angle_beta   90.00
_cell.angle_gamma   90.00
#
_symmetry.space_group_name_H-M   'P 1'
#
loop_
_entity.id
_entity.type
_entity.pdbx_description
1 polymer ?
#
loop_
_entity_poly.entity_id
_entity_poly.type
_entity_poly.pdbx_seq_one_letter_code
_entity_poly.pdbx_strand_id
1 'polypeptide(L)'
;MEQFLGKSLIAALGAIAFVASPVLAQSNDLEAAFDSTFGTEVRAPESFEAVYETSFERRIAQLADGSRGRIGVAAINLNTGEEIAVLGDQLFPLASTSKIAVAAAYLELVEQGRYSLTSEFPLLIPVRSAKFSSRAAPVREGNYMPASELIEIMISRSSNPATDALLRVVGGPAAVNDWMRRQGIKEFSINRDIATLVRDDGEYDPSAHIDTRDAATPKAMVELLQGLYQGKFLSAQSRQVILDAMAKTRTGKRRIPAEMPGYVQVMHKTGSLNNTSSDIGIIEGPNGHAIAVAIYVTGQGARGAREARIASIARALYDGFAEKAGVASPRVWTSTARPGG
;
A
#
# COMPACT_ATOMS: atom_id res chain seq x y z
N MET A 1 91.99 -21.35 26.46
CA MET A 1 92.37 -20.00 26.89
C MET A 1 91.08 -19.31 27.29
N GLU A 2 91.04 -19.20 28.59
CA GLU A 2 90.48 -18.13 29.43
C GLU A 2 88.97 -17.99 29.45
N GLN A 3 88.29 -18.43 30.51
CA GLN A 3 88.09 -17.80 31.83
C GLN A 3 87.31 -16.47 31.64
N PHE A 4 86.15 -16.23 32.27
CA PHE A 4 85.93 -16.01 33.70
C PHE A 4 84.44 -15.81 34.00
N LEU A 5 83.97 -16.41 35.07
CA LEU A 5 83.16 -15.92 36.17
C LEU A 5 81.95 -14.98 35.79
N GLY A 6 80.73 -15.32 36.07
CA GLY A 6 80.17 -15.49 37.40
C GLY A 6 79.48 -14.21 37.91
N LYS A 7 78.21 -14.23 38.09
CA LYS A 7 77.48 -13.65 39.25
C LYS A 7 75.96 -13.88 39.13
N SER A 8 75.46 -14.60 40.11
CA SER A 8 74.05 -14.72 40.39
C SER A 8 73.45 -13.36 40.76
N LEU A 9 72.33 -13.03 40.23
CA LEU A 9 71.46 -11.99 40.81
C LEU A 9 70.07 -12.54 40.89
N ILE A 10 69.62 -12.72 42.13
CA ILE A 10 68.22 -13.02 42.49
C ILE A 10 67.40 -11.79 42.14
N ALA A 11 66.44 -11.95 41.27
CA ALA A 11 65.42 -10.93 41.02
C ALA A 11 64.05 -11.40 41.55
N ALA A 12 63.58 -10.65 42.54
CA ALA A 12 62.30 -10.85 43.19
C ALA A 12 61.14 -10.72 42.19
N LEU A 13 60.28 -11.73 42.16
CA LEU A 13 58.94 -11.60 41.48
C LEU A 13 58.07 -10.65 42.30
N GLY A 14 57.90 -9.42 41.78
CA GLY A 14 56.85 -8.52 42.20
C GLY A 14 55.55 -8.92 41.48
N ALA A 15 54.61 -9.44 42.22
CA ALA A 15 53.25 -9.65 41.71
C ALA A 15 52.54 -8.28 41.48
N ILE A 16 52.42 -7.87 40.26
CA ILE A 16 51.56 -6.72 39.90
C ILE A 16 50.14 -7.27 39.80
N ALA A 17 49.36 -6.99 40.83
CA ALA A 17 47.94 -7.20 40.79
C ALA A 17 47.30 -6.17 39.78
N PHE A 18 46.89 -6.64 38.61
CA PHE A 18 46.01 -5.87 37.73
C PHE A 18 44.63 -5.79 38.40
N VAL A 19 44.33 -4.64 38.98
CA VAL A 19 42.98 -4.27 39.35
C VAL A 19 42.26 -3.93 38.02
N ALA A 20 41.48 -4.88 37.54
CA ALA A 20 40.57 -4.62 36.44
C ALA A 20 39.46 -3.68 36.95
N SER A 21 39.59 -2.41 36.69
CA SER A 21 38.50 -1.46 36.88
C SER A 21 37.36 -1.78 35.89
N PRO A 22 36.11 -1.81 36.32
CA PRO A 22 35.00 -2.07 35.43
C PRO A 22 34.79 -0.85 34.52
N VAL A 23 35.28 -0.93 33.29
CA VAL A 23 35.00 0.04 32.20
C VAL A 23 33.55 -0.05 31.69
N LEU A 24 32.73 -0.90 32.27
CA LEU A 24 31.33 -1.11 31.86
C LEU A 24 30.32 -0.18 32.52
N ALA A 25 30.71 0.68 33.46
CA ALA A 25 29.78 1.60 34.14
C ALA A 25 29.68 3.01 33.49
N GLN A 26 30.59 3.37 32.58
CA GLN A 26 30.61 4.71 31.99
C GLN A 26 29.84 4.85 30.67
N SER A 27 29.51 3.74 29.96
CA SER A 27 28.76 3.81 28.75
C SER A 27 27.26 4.09 28.99
N ASN A 28 26.69 3.54 30.05
CA ASN A 28 25.28 3.70 30.38
C ASN A 28 24.94 5.14 30.85
N ASP A 29 25.87 5.82 31.54
CA ASP A 29 25.64 7.20 31.98
C ASP A 29 25.74 8.23 30.84
N LEU A 30 26.58 7.95 29.83
CA LEU A 30 26.71 8.78 28.66
C LEU A 30 25.51 8.63 27.71
N GLU A 31 25.03 7.42 27.57
CA GLU A 31 23.83 7.09 26.78
C GLU A 31 22.57 7.68 27.44
N ALA A 32 22.42 7.53 28.76
CA ALA A 32 21.35 8.15 29.53
C ALA A 32 21.39 9.69 29.51
N ALA A 33 22.60 10.27 29.60
CA ALA A 33 22.80 11.72 29.50
C ALA A 33 22.50 12.26 28.08
N PHE A 34 22.86 11.51 27.05
CA PHE A 34 22.54 11.83 25.65
C PHE A 34 21.02 11.78 25.41
N ASP A 35 20.38 10.71 25.85
CA ASP A 35 18.94 10.51 25.71
C ASP A 35 18.13 11.57 26.47
N SER A 36 18.54 11.96 27.67
CA SER A 36 17.89 13.02 28.43
C SER A 36 18.09 14.42 27.82
N THR A 37 19.22 14.65 27.14
CA THR A 37 19.54 15.95 26.53
C THR A 37 18.88 16.14 25.18
N PHE A 38 18.72 15.05 24.40
CA PHE A 38 18.18 15.10 23.05
C PHE A 38 16.76 14.53 22.93
N GLY A 39 16.14 14.08 24.03
CA GLY A 39 14.80 13.50 24.02
C GLY A 39 14.72 12.18 23.26
N THR A 40 15.85 11.47 23.16
CA THR A 40 15.97 10.16 22.50
C THR A 40 15.65 9.00 23.46
N GLU A 41 14.98 9.27 24.59
CA GLU A 41 14.44 8.19 25.41
C GLU A 41 13.68 7.23 24.50
N VAL A 42 14.17 6.00 24.42
CA VAL A 42 13.41 4.89 23.83
C VAL A 42 12.15 4.75 24.67
N ARG A 43 11.10 5.50 24.31
CA ARG A 43 9.79 5.21 24.84
C ARG A 43 9.52 3.78 24.44
N ALA A 44 9.42 2.90 25.46
CA ALA A 44 8.84 1.59 25.21
C ALA A 44 7.60 1.84 24.34
N PRO A 45 7.43 1.14 23.20
CA PRO A 45 6.28 1.36 22.38
C PRO A 45 5.07 1.25 23.30
N GLU A 46 4.34 2.35 23.47
CA GLU A 46 3.06 2.28 24.16
C GLU A 46 2.34 1.15 23.43
N SER A 47 2.03 0.09 24.17
CA SER A 47 1.22 -0.99 23.63
C SER A 47 -0.15 -0.37 23.36
N PHE A 48 -0.33 0.18 22.16
CA PHE A 48 -1.64 0.55 21.67
C PHE A 48 -2.41 -0.75 21.48
N GLU A 49 -3.07 -1.21 22.52
CA GLU A 49 -4.21 -2.08 22.36
C GLU A 49 -5.27 -1.25 21.63
N ALA A 50 -5.41 -1.49 20.33
CA ALA A 50 -6.47 -0.89 19.56
C ALA A 50 -7.81 -1.31 20.18
N VAL A 51 -8.52 -0.37 20.77
CA VAL A 51 -9.82 -0.64 21.39
C VAL A 51 -10.86 -0.71 20.27
N TYR A 52 -11.30 -1.91 19.96
CA TYR A 52 -12.40 -2.14 19.02
C TYR A 52 -13.71 -2.21 19.81
N GLU A 53 -14.52 -1.16 19.72
CA GLU A 53 -15.73 -1.01 20.53
C GLU A 53 -16.87 -1.90 20.04
N THR A 54 -17.05 -2.01 18.74
CA THR A 54 -18.15 -2.74 18.13
C THR A 54 -17.78 -4.18 17.71
N SER A 55 -18.79 -5.05 17.59
CA SER A 55 -18.60 -6.39 17.03
C SER A 55 -18.09 -6.36 15.58
N PHE A 56 -18.50 -5.35 14.84
CA PHE A 56 -18.06 -5.11 13.47
C PHE A 56 -16.56 -4.80 13.41
N GLU A 57 -16.08 -3.83 14.21
CA GLU A 57 -14.66 -3.48 14.29
C GLU A 57 -13.80 -4.67 14.73
N ARG A 58 -14.25 -5.38 15.78
CA ARG A 58 -13.55 -6.60 16.22
C ARG A 58 -13.44 -7.65 15.13
N ARG A 59 -14.49 -7.85 14.35
CA ARG A 59 -14.47 -8.78 13.22
C ARG A 59 -13.46 -8.37 12.16
N ILE A 60 -13.42 -7.09 11.79
CA ILE A 60 -12.43 -6.59 10.81
C ILE A 60 -11.01 -6.75 11.36
N ALA A 61 -10.76 -6.40 12.62
CA ALA A 61 -9.46 -6.56 13.26
C ALA A 61 -8.98 -8.02 13.26
N GLN A 62 -9.87 -8.99 13.57
CA GLN A 62 -9.54 -10.41 13.53
C GLN A 62 -9.20 -10.90 12.11
N LEU A 63 -9.93 -10.43 11.09
CA LEU A 63 -9.64 -10.75 9.69
C LEU A 63 -8.34 -10.09 9.22
N ALA A 64 -8.00 -8.92 9.75
CA ALA A 64 -6.79 -8.18 9.46
C ALA A 64 -5.60 -8.57 10.37
N ASP A 65 -5.72 -9.65 11.15
CA ASP A 65 -4.59 -10.18 11.91
C ASP A 65 -3.47 -10.63 10.98
N GLY A 66 -2.37 -9.90 11.04
CA GLY A 66 -1.21 -10.01 10.16
C GLY A 66 -0.04 -10.79 10.77
N SER A 67 -0.28 -11.92 11.45
CA SER A 67 0.72 -12.68 12.22
C SER A 67 2.04 -13.02 11.47
N ARG A 68 2.07 -12.99 10.14
CA ARG A 68 3.26 -13.22 9.29
C ARG A 68 3.55 -12.06 8.34
N GLY A 69 3.34 -10.85 8.80
CA GLY A 69 3.48 -9.64 8.01
C GLY A 69 2.50 -8.57 8.49
N ARG A 70 1.99 -7.74 7.58
CA ARG A 70 1.06 -6.66 7.94
C ARG A 70 -0.15 -6.67 7.04
N ILE A 71 -1.32 -6.38 7.60
CA ILE A 71 -2.56 -6.17 6.85
C ILE A 71 -3.10 -4.79 7.20
N GLY A 72 -3.11 -3.90 6.21
CA GLY A 72 -3.65 -2.55 6.33
C GLY A 72 -5.02 -2.48 5.68
N VAL A 73 -5.98 -1.95 6.42
CA VAL A 73 -7.36 -1.80 5.97
C VAL A 73 -7.83 -0.38 6.28
N ALA A 74 -8.48 0.25 5.33
CA ALA A 74 -9.33 1.40 5.58
C ALA A 74 -10.61 1.26 4.75
N ALA A 75 -11.71 1.71 5.29
CA ALA A 75 -12.98 1.77 4.58
C ALA A 75 -13.81 2.95 5.10
N ILE A 76 -14.62 3.53 4.23
CA ILE A 76 -15.57 4.58 4.54
C ILE A 76 -16.91 4.29 3.88
N ASN A 77 -17.97 4.45 4.65
CA ASN A 77 -19.33 4.51 4.11
C ASN A 77 -19.52 5.86 3.42
N LEU A 78 -19.66 5.85 2.10
CA LEU A 78 -19.74 7.07 1.28
C LEU A 78 -21.05 7.85 1.47
N ASN A 79 -22.05 7.24 2.10
CA ASN A 79 -23.33 7.87 2.41
C ASN A 79 -23.32 8.56 3.78
N THR A 80 -22.67 7.97 4.79
CA THR A 80 -22.68 8.45 6.17
C THR A 80 -21.39 9.13 6.62
N GLY A 81 -20.26 8.82 5.96
CA GLY A 81 -18.92 9.25 6.36
C GLY A 81 -18.33 8.40 7.50
N GLU A 82 -19.00 7.32 7.90
CA GLU A 82 -18.47 6.42 8.93
C GLU A 82 -17.24 5.67 8.42
N GLU A 83 -16.18 5.66 9.21
CA GLU A 83 -14.89 5.05 8.87
C GLU A 83 -14.56 3.86 9.76
N ILE A 84 -13.82 2.92 9.21
CA ILE A 84 -13.17 1.84 9.94
C ILE A 84 -11.77 1.63 9.40
N ALA A 85 -10.78 1.45 10.28
CA ALA A 85 -9.40 1.22 9.87
C ALA A 85 -8.67 0.26 10.80
N VAL A 86 -7.78 -0.55 10.21
CA VAL A 86 -6.79 -1.37 10.92
C VAL A 86 -5.44 -1.08 10.26
N LEU A 87 -4.45 -0.63 11.03
CA LEU A 87 -3.18 -0.11 10.51
C LEU A 87 -3.38 0.92 9.38
N GLY A 88 -4.48 1.69 9.46
CA GLY A 88 -4.92 2.62 8.42
C GLY A 88 -3.96 3.77 8.17
N ASP A 89 -3.14 4.14 9.15
CA ASP A 89 -2.14 5.21 9.11
C ASP A 89 -0.72 4.69 8.84
N GLN A 90 -0.54 3.38 8.66
CA GLN A 90 0.76 2.82 8.28
C GLN A 90 0.96 2.80 6.77
N LEU A 91 2.21 2.99 6.35
CA LEU A 91 2.58 2.93 4.93
C LEU A 91 2.62 1.48 4.43
N PHE A 92 2.04 1.27 3.25
CA PHE A 92 2.06 0.03 2.50
C PHE A 92 2.52 0.26 1.06
N PRO A 93 3.18 -0.73 0.41
CA PRO A 93 3.57 -0.61 -0.99
C PRO A 93 2.35 -0.37 -1.88
N LEU A 94 2.35 0.73 -2.62
CA LEU A 94 1.26 1.09 -3.54
C LEU A 94 1.09 0.09 -4.68
N ALA A 95 2.21 -0.40 -5.20
CA ALA A 95 2.18 -1.19 -6.43
C ALA A 95 1.33 -0.48 -7.51
N SER A 96 0.46 -1.23 -8.19
CA SER A 96 -0.40 -0.68 -9.25
C SER A 96 -1.64 0.08 -8.75
N THR A 97 -1.87 0.23 -7.44
CA THR A 97 -2.98 1.06 -6.95
C THR A 97 -2.70 2.55 -7.18
N SER A 98 -1.43 2.95 -7.30
CA SER A 98 -1.01 4.31 -7.66
C SER A 98 -1.54 4.80 -9.02
N LYS A 99 -1.95 3.89 -9.90
CA LYS A 99 -2.42 4.21 -11.26
C LYS A 99 -3.69 5.05 -11.28
N ILE A 100 -4.49 4.98 -10.22
CA ILE A 100 -5.66 5.87 -10.07
C ILE A 100 -5.21 7.33 -9.94
N ALA A 101 -4.19 7.60 -9.14
CA ALA A 101 -3.63 8.95 -8.99
C ALA A 101 -2.97 9.46 -10.30
N VAL A 102 -2.29 8.57 -11.05
CA VAL A 102 -1.74 8.91 -12.37
C VAL A 102 -2.83 9.31 -13.34
N ALA A 103 -3.94 8.55 -13.40
CA ALA A 103 -5.09 8.87 -14.24
C ALA A 103 -5.73 10.22 -13.85
N ALA A 104 -5.88 10.45 -12.55
CA ALA A 104 -6.46 11.70 -12.05
C ALA A 104 -5.59 12.92 -12.38
N ALA A 105 -4.27 12.80 -12.21
CA ALA A 105 -3.33 13.86 -12.58
C ALA A 105 -3.35 14.16 -14.10
N TYR A 106 -3.48 13.13 -14.95
CA TYR A 106 -3.63 13.35 -16.39
C TYR A 106 -4.95 14.04 -16.72
N LEU A 107 -6.06 13.63 -16.11
CA LEU A 107 -7.37 14.22 -16.36
C LEU A 107 -7.46 15.67 -15.88
N GLU A 108 -6.73 16.06 -14.84
CA GLU A 108 -6.58 17.49 -14.51
C GLU A 108 -5.95 18.29 -15.66
N LEU A 109 -4.95 17.73 -16.36
CA LEU A 109 -4.36 18.38 -17.55
C LEU A 109 -5.35 18.47 -18.72
N VAL A 110 -6.26 17.51 -18.82
CA VAL A 110 -7.36 17.56 -19.81
C VAL A 110 -8.32 18.71 -19.48
N GLU A 111 -8.71 18.86 -18.21
CA GLU A 111 -9.58 19.96 -17.76
C GLU A 111 -8.94 21.34 -17.92
N GLN A 112 -7.60 21.41 -17.81
CA GLN A 112 -6.84 22.62 -18.09
C GLN A 112 -6.68 22.92 -19.59
N GLY A 113 -7.20 22.06 -20.48
CA GLY A 113 -7.07 22.21 -21.93
C GLY A 113 -5.67 21.95 -22.49
N ARG A 114 -4.75 21.38 -21.68
CA ARG A 114 -3.38 21.07 -22.11
C ARG A 114 -3.30 19.83 -22.98
N TYR A 115 -4.19 18.88 -22.75
CA TYR A 115 -4.33 17.64 -23.50
C TYR A 115 -5.81 17.30 -23.68
N SER A 116 -6.10 16.20 -24.39
CA SER A 116 -7.44 15.67 -24.55
C SER A 116 -7.45 14.14 -24.38
N LEU A 117 -8.61 13.54 -24.26
CA LEU A 117 -8.76 12.08 -24.25
C LEU A 117 -8.35 11.42 -25.58
N THR A 118 -8.30 12.20 -26.67
CA THR A 118 -7.84 11.75 -27.99
C THR A 118 -6.37 12.06 -28.27
N SER A 119 -5.67 12.75 -27.37
CA SER A 119 -4.22 12.93 -27.48
C SER A 119 -3.51 11.57 -27.48
N GLU A 120 -2.58 11.36 -28.41
CA GLU A 120 -1.91 10.08 -28.59
C GLU A 120 -0.51 10.09 -27.98
N PHE A 121 -0.16 9.01 -27.27
CA PHE A 121 1.14 8.82 -26.65
C PHE A 121 1.64 7.41 -26.88
N PRO A 122 2.96 7.21 -27.00
CA PRO A 122 3.54 5.89 -27.20
C PRO A 122 3.50 5.07 -25.90
N LEU A 123 3.20 3.79 -25.98
CA LEU A 123 3.48 2.86 -24.90
C LEU A 123 4.98 2.87 -24.56
N LEU A 124 5.33 2.90 -23.27
CA LEU A 124 6.72 2.83 -22.81
C LEU A 124 7.07 1.42 -22.39
N ILE A 125 7.71 0.69 -23.29
CA ILE A 125 8.03 -0.72 -23.12
C ILE A 125 9.37 -0.85 -22.39
N PRO A 126 9.43 -1.51 -21.21
CA PRO A 126 10.67 -1.68 -20.46
C PRO A 126 11.73 -2.45 -21.29
N VAL A 127 12.97 -2.02 -21.19
CA VAL A 127 14.13 -2.71 -21.73
C VAL A 127 14.91 -3.35 -20.58
N ARG A 128 15.40 -4.56 -20.80
CA ARG A 128 16.15 -5.29 -19.78
C ARG A 128 17.35 -4.49 -19.30
N SER A 129 17.50 -4.35 -17.99
CA SER A 129 18.60 -3.64 -17.34
C SER A 129 18.96 -4.30 -16.01
N ALA A 130 20.08 -3.91 -15.41
CA ALA A 130 20.50 -4.42 -14.11
C ALA A 130 19.51 -4.04 -13.02
N LYS A 131 19.18 -4.99 -12.15
CA LYS A 131 18.35 -4.76 -10.95
C LYS A 131 19.10 -3.86 -9.96
N PHE A 132 18.33 -3.14 -9.15
CA PHE A 132 18.81 -2.30 -8.06
C PHE A 132 19.82 -1.23 -8.50
N SER A 133 19.67 -0.78 -9.74
CA SER A 133 20.48 0.31 -10.29
C SER A 133 19.95 1.66 -9.81
N SER A 134 20.86 2.59 -9.52
CA SER A 134 20.49 3.98 -9.20
C SER A 134 19.87 4.74 -10.37
N ARG A 135 19.99 4.23 -11.60
CA ARG A 135 19.39 4.82 -12.80
C ARG A 135 17.99 4.27 -13.03
N ALA A 136 17.09 5.10 -13.56
CA ALA A 136 15.79 4.65 -14.03
C ALA A 136 15.91 3.49 -15.02
N ALA A 137 14.93 2.59 -15.04
CA ALA A 137 14.89 1.51 -16.00
C ALA A 137 14.71 2.09 -17.42
N PRO A 138 15.54 1.67 -18.39
CA PRO A 138 15.37 2.17 -19.76
C PRO A 138 14.08 1.64 -20.35
N VAL A 139 13.43 2.49 -21.14
CA VAL A 139 12.23 2.15 -21.90
C VAL A 139 12.42 2.52 -23.37
N ARG A 140 11.72 1.81 -24.26
CA ARG A 140 11.58 2.17 -25.66
C ARG A 140 10.15 2.50 -26.00
N GLU A 141 9.94 3.36 -26.97
CA GLU A 141 8.61 3.67 -27.47
C GLU A 141 8.04 2.50 -28.26
N GLY A 142 6.76 2.23 -28.02
CA GLY A 142 5.93 1.28 -28.73
C GLY A 142 4.86 1.99 -29.59
N ASN A 143 3.75 1.33 -29.81
CA ASN A 143 2.63 1.89 -30.56
C ASN A 143 2.04 3.10 -29.83
N TYR A 144 1.60 4.10 -30.59
CA TYR A 144 0.83 5.23 -30.10
C TYR A 144 -0.61 4.81 -29.88
N MET A 145 -1.21 5.32 -28.82
CA MET A 145 -2.60 5.06 -28.45
C MET A 145 -3.24 6.33 -27.88
N PRO A 146 -4.54 6.53 -28.10
CA PRO A 146 -5.28 7.62 -27.46
C PRO A 146 -5.21 7.53 -25.93
N ALA A 147 -5.17 8.68 -25.25
CA ALA A 147 -5.11 8.74 -23.79
C ALA A 147 -6.28 8.01 -23.12
N SER A 148 -7.49 8.05 -23.71
CA SER A 148 -8.63 7.28 -23.22
C SER A 148 -8.38 5.79 -23.16
N GLU A 149 -7.76 5.21 -24.21
CA GLU A 149 -7.39 3.80 -24.23
C GLU A 149 -6.24 3.49 -23.26
N LEU A 150 -5.24 4.39 -23.16
CA LEU A 150 -4.15 4.25 -22.18
C LEU A 150 -4.70 4.21 -20.75
N ILE A 151 -5.64 5.10 -20.40
CA ILE A 151 -6.30 5.10 -19.09
C ILE A 151 -7.06 3.78 -18.88
N GLU A 152 -7.85 3.36 -19.88
CA GLU A 152 -8.64 2.12 -19.75
C GLU A 152 -7.73 0.90 -19.50
N ILE A 153 -6.69 0.67 -20.32
CA ILE A 153 -5.84 -0.50 -20.15
C ILE A 153 -4.89 -0.38 -18.94
N MET A 154 -4.51 0.84 -18.55
CA MET A 154 -3.74 1.11 -17.34
C MET A 154 -4.50 0.66 -16.09
N ILE A 155 -5.79 0.97 -16.00
CA ILE A 155 -6.62 0.64 -14.85
C ILE A 155 -7.16 -0.79 -14.98
N SER A 156 -7.86 -1.12 -16.07
CA SER A 156 -8.60 -2.39 -16.20
C SER A 156 -7.71 -3.61 -16.36
N ARG A 157 -6.56 -3.49 -17.05
CA ARG A 157 -5.59 -4.56 -17.29
C ARG A 157 -4.29 -4.37 -16.52
N SER A 158 -4.16 -3.26 -15.80
CA SER A 158 -2.94 -2.89 -15.07
C SER A 158 -1.70 -2.76 -15.96
N SER A 159 -1.85 -2.26 -17.20
CA SER A 159 -0.75 -2.09 -18.16
C SER A 159 0.34 -1.17 -17.61
N ASN A 160 1.56 -1.67 -17.43
CA ASN A 160 2.71 -0.88 -17.01
C ASN A 160 3.21 0.06 -18.10
N PRO A 161 3.33 -0.38 -19.40
CA PRO A 161 3.71 0.52 -20.47
C PRO A 161 2.76 1.71 -20.66
N ALA A 162 1.46 1.51 -20.48
CA ALA A 162 0.48 2.60 -20.53
C ALA A 162 0.60 3.54 -19.32
N THR A 163 0.93 2.99 -18.16
CA THR A 163 1.16 3.81 -16.96
C THR A 163 2.35 4.74 -17.13
N ASP A 164 3.49 4.21 -17.56
CA ASP A 164 4.69 5.02 -17.75
C ASP A 164 4.53 6.04 -18.87
N ALA A 165 3.74 5.73 -19.92
CA ALA A 165 3.36 6.69 -20.94
C ALA A 165 2.64 7.91 -20.33
N LEU A 166 1.57 7.69 -19.59
CA LEU A 166 0.81 8.77 -18.95
C LEU A 166 1.61 9.45 -17.84
N LEU A 167 2.38 8.69 -17.04
CA LEU A 167 3.23 9.23 -16.00
C LEU A 167 4.27 10.20 -16.56
N ARG A 168 4.89 9.87 -17.70
CA ARG A 168 5.81 10.78 -18.41
C ARG A 168 5.11 12.06 -18.85
N VAL A 169 3.89 11.96 -19.38
CA VAL A 169 3.10 13.10 -19.87
C VAL A 169 2.70 14.05 -18.74
N VAL A 170 2.33 13.53 -17.57
CA VAL A 170 1.97 14.38 -16.43
C VAL A 170 3.18 15.07 -15.78
N GLY A 171 4.40 14.67 -16.12
CA GLY A 171 5.64 15.26 -15.57
C GLY A 171 6.33 14.37 -14.54
N GLY A 172 6.04 13.06 -14.55
CA GLY A 172 6.69 12.05 -13.71
C GLY A 172 6.09 11.93 -12.30
N PRO A 173 6.73 11.13 -11.45
CA PRO A 173 6.25 10.85 -10.09
C PRO A 173 6.00 12.09 -9.24
N ALA A 174 6.90 13.08 -9.30
CA ALA A 174 6.78 14.32 -8.53
C ALA A 174 5.48 15.08 -8.83
N ALA A 175 5.07 15.15 -10.10
CA ALA A 175 3.84 15.82 -10.50
C ALA A 175 2.58 15.12 -9.96
N VAL A 176 2.59 13.79 -9.89
CA VAL A 176 1.49 13.02 -9.27
C VAL A 176 1.45 13.25 -7.76
N ASN A 177 2.61 13.23 -7.10
CA ASN A 177 2.69 13.55 -5.67
C ASN A 177 2.18 14.98 -5.38
N ASP A 178 2.54 15.95 -6.22
CA ASP A 178 2.06 17.33 -6.11
C ASP A 178 0.55 17.41 -6.30
N TRP A 179 0.00 16.67 -7.26
CA TRP A 179 -1.44 16.58 -7.45
C TRP A 179 -2.13 16.05 -6.18
N MET A 180 -1.67 14.93 -5.63
CA MET A 180 -2.22 14.33 -4.40
C MET A 180 -2.19 15.33 -3.23
N ARG A 181 -1.06 16.03 -3.04
CA ARG A 181 -0.93 17.05 -1.97
C ARG A 181 -1.89 18.22 -2.15
N ARG A 182 -2.08 18.69 -3.38
CA ARG A 182 -3.07 19.76 -3.68
C ARG A 182 -4.49 19.34 -3.38
N GLN A 183 -4.80 18.03 -3.49
CA GLN A 183 -6.10 17.49 -3.09
C GLN A 183 -6.22 17.26 -1.57
N GLY A 184 -5.20 17.59 -0.79
CA GLY A 184 -5.16 17.40 0.67
C GLY A 184 -4.68 16.03 1.13
N ILE A 185 -4.37 15.11 0.20
CA ILE A 185 -3.92 13.75 0.50
C ILE A 185 -2.40 13.75 0.71
N LYS A 186 -1.94 13.56 1.95
CA LYS A 186 -0.53 13.75 2.34
C LYS A 186 0.28 12.47 2.37
N GLU A 187 -0.33 11.38 2.84
CA GLU A 187 0.35 10.10 3.09
C GLU A 187 0.37 9.22 1.83
N PHE A 188 0.87 9.79 0.73
CA PHE A 188 1.05 9.16 -0.58
C PHE A 188 2.38 9.62 -1.18
N SER A 189 3.17 8.67 -1.65
CA SER A 189 4.41 8.96 -2.39
C SER A 189 4.65 7.92 -3.46
N ILE A 190 5.01 8.37 -4.66
CA ILE A 190 5.65 7.57 -5.70
C ILE A 190 6.93 8.29 -6.12
N ASN A 191 8.03 7.55 -6.24
CA ASN A 191 9.35 8.12 -6.57
C ASN A 191 9.96 7.48 -7.82
N ARG A 192 9.36 6.41 -8.30
CA ARG A 192 9.83 5.65 -9.46
C ARG A 192 8.75 5.56 -10.54
N ASP A 193 9.17 5.47 -11.80
CA ASP A 193 8.30 4.95 -12.85
C ASP A 193 8.04 3.44 -12.64
N ILE A 194 7.03 2.91 -13.29
CA ILE A 194 6.64 1.51 -13.09
C ILE A 194 7.69 0.54 -13.64
N ALA A 195 8.38 0.91 -14.70
CA ALA A 195 9.48 0.09 -15.25
C ALA A 195 10.60 -0.10 -14.21
N THR A 196 10.99 0.97 -13.52
CA THR A 196 11.98 0.95 -12.44
C THR A 196 11.46 0.20 -11.21
N LEU A 197 10.25 0.48 -10.78
CA LEU A 197 9.61 -0.20 -9.65
C LEU A 197 9.58 -1.72 -9.84
N VAL A 198 9.15 -2.18 -11.01
CA VAL A 198 9.05 -3.62 -11.33
C VAL A 198 10.43 -4.26 -11.52
N ARG A 199 11.39 -3.54 -12.11
CA ARG A 199 12.78 -4.03 -12.23
C ARG A 199 13.38 -4.34 -10.85
N ASP A 200 13.11 -3.47 -9.88
CA ASP A 200 13.72 -3.52 -8.55
C ASP A 200 12.80 -4.19 -7.50
N ASP A 201 11.70 -4.80 -7.97
CA ASP A 201 10.81 -5.57 -7.10
C ASP A 201 11.54 -6.73 -6.43
N GLY A 202 11.41 -6.81 -5.10
CA GLY A 202 12.11 -7.79 -4.26
C GLY A 202 13.42 -7.29 -3.66
N GLU A 203 13.76 -5.99 -3.78
CA GLU A 203 14.88 -5.38 -3.06
C GLU A 203 14.69 -5.51 -1.54
N TYR A 204 13.46 -5.33 -1.08
CA TYR A 204 13.07 -5.49 0.32
C TYR A 204 11.88 -6.44 0.44
N ASP A 205 11.78 -7.15 1.58
CA ASP A 205 10.57 -7.88 1.94
C ASP A 205 9.58 -6.94 2.64
N PRO A 206 8.44 -6.64 2.05
CA PRO A 206 7.47 -5.69 2.60
C PRO A 206 6.76 -6.22 3.87
N SER A 207 6.93 -7.48 4.24
CA SER A 207 6.44 -8.02 5.50
C SER A 207 7.25 -7.55 6.71
N ALA A 208 8.53 -7.24 6.50
CA ALA A 208 9.49 -6.85 7.53
C ALA A 208 10.04 -5.42 7.33
N HIS A 209 9.97 -4.87 6.11
CA HIS A 209 10.52 -3.56 5.77
C HIS A 209 9.48 -2.64 5.15
N ILE A 210 9.43 -1.39 5.60
CA ILE A 210 8.59 -0.35 5.01
C ILE A 210 9.43 0.47 4.03
N ASP A 211 9.26 0.22 2.73
CA ASP A 211 9.85 1.04 1.68
C ASP A 211 8.93 2.26 1.43
N THR A 212 9.40 3.45 1.81
CA THR A 212 8.64 4.69 1.71
C THR A 212 8.66 5.30 0.31
N ARG A 213 9.44 4.75 -0.63
CA ARG A 213 9.63 5.34 -1.96
C ARG A 213 8.36 5.31 -2.82
N ASP A 214 7.57 4.24 -2.72
CA ASP A 214 6.33 4.07 -3.48
C ASP A 214 5.27 3.46 -2.55
N ALA A 215 4.84 4.25 -1.60
CA ALA A 215 3.95 3.81 -0.53
C ALA A 215 2.84 4.83 -0.24
N ALA A 216 1.75 4.33 0.31
CA ALA A 216 0.69 5.16 0.87
C ALA A 216 0.05 4.46 2.07
N THR A 217 -0.67 5.24 2.86
CA THR A 217 -1.54 4.68 3.90
C THR A 217 -2.86 4.20 3.29
N PRO A 218 -3.50 3.15 3.85
CA PRO A 218 -4.84 2.75 3.44
C PRO A 218 -5.85 3.90 3.49
N LYS A 219 -5.79 4.77 4.52
CA LYS A 219 -6.66 5.95 4.63
C LYS A 219 -6.48 6.92 3.48
N ALA A 220 -5.23 7.26 3.11
CA ALA A 220 -4.97 8.14 1.96
C ALA A 220 -5.60 7.63 0.66
N MET A 221 -5.58 6.30 0.47
CA MET A 221 -6.19 5.71 -0.72
C MET A 221 -7.71 5.67 -0.68
N VAL A 222 -8.32 5.55 0.50
CA VAL A 222 -9.77 5.71 0.68
C VAL A 222 -10.20 7.15 0.47
N GLU A 223 -9.43 8.13 0.96
CA GLU A 223 -9.66 9.56 0.71
C GLU A 223 -9.62 9.89 -0.78
N LEU A 224 -8.67 9.31 -1.54
CA LEU A 224 -8.62 9.45 -3.00
C LEU A 224 -9.90 8.91 -3.66
N LEU A 225 -10.33 7.70 -3.29
CA LEU A 225 -11.53 7.07 -3.83
C LEU A 225 -12.79 7.86 -3.47
N GLN A 226 -12.90 8.30 -2.22
CA GLN A 226 -14.01 9.14 -1.75
C GLN A 226 -14.08 10.44 -2.53
N GLY A 227 -12.95 11.13 -2.69
CA GLY A 227 -12.91 12.40 -3.41
C GLY A 227 -13.30 12.26 -4.88
N LEU A 228 -12.88 11.17 -5.54
CA LEU A 228 -13.30 10.86 -6.91
C LEU A 228 -14.79 10.52 -6.97
N TYR A 229 -15.32 9.71 -6.08
CA TYR A 229 -16.72 9.31 -6.09
C TYR A 229 -17.66 10.46 -5.76
N GLN A 230 -17.38 11.21 -4.71
CA GLN A 230 -18.21 12.32 -4.23
C GLN A 230 -18.02 13.64 -4.99
N GLY A 231 -17.05 13.71 -5.92
CA GLY A 231 -16.84 14.91 -6.73
C GLY A 231 -16.05 16.03 -6.05
N LYS A 232 -15.20 15.69 -5.09
CA LYS A 232 -14.26 16.67 -4.50
C LYS A 232 -13.15 17.06 -5.47
N PHE A 233 -12.77 16.15 -6.36
CA PHE A 233 -11.71 16.29 -7.36
C PHE A 233 -12.27 16.08 -8.75
N LEU A 234 -11.80 16.82 -9.72
CA LEU A 234 -12.13 16.70 -11.14
C LEU A 234 -13.64 16.88 -11.46
N SER A 235 -13.94 17.15 -12.69
CA SER A 235 -15.31 17.22 -13.23
C SER A 235 -15.97 15.84 -13.21
N ALA A 236 -17.30 15.82 -13.29
CA ALA A 236 -18.06 14.57 -13.38
C ALA A 236 -17.63 13.71 -14.58
N GLN A 237 -17.33 14.33 -15.72
CA GLN A 237 -16.87 13.61 -16.92
C GLN A 237 -15.51 12.95 -16.69
N SER A 238 -14.52 13.65 -16.13
CA SER A 238 -13.20 13.11 -15.85
C SER A 238 -13.26 11.96 -14.83
N ARG A 239 -14.05 12.14 -13.76
CA ARG A 239 -14.23 11.09 -12.75
C ARG A 239 -14.85 9.82 -13.33
N GLN A 240 -15.84 9.98 -14.22
CA GLN A 240 -16.50 8.86 -14.86
C GLN A 240 -15.53 8.02 -15.72
N VAL A 241 -14.54 8.64 -16.38
CA VAL A 241 -13.49 7.91 -17.12
C VAL A 241 -12.71 6.96 -16.20
N ILE A 242 -12.37 7.40 -14.98
CA ILE A 242 -11.68 6.55 -14.01
C ILE A 242 -12.59 5.45 -13.49
N LEU A 243 -13.80 5.80 -13.07
CA LEU A 243 -14.75 4.85 -12.46
C LEU A 243 -15.17 3.77 -13.47
N ASP A 244 -15.40 4.12 -14.73
CA ASP A 244 -15.70 3.16 -15.80
C ASP A 244 -14.53 2.21 -16.05
N ALA A 245 -13.31 2.72 -16.07
CA ALA A 245 -12.11 1.88 -16.20
C ALA A 245 -11.94 0.93 -15.01
N MET A 246 -12.27 1.38 -13.78
CA MET A 246 -12.26 0.55 -12.58
C MET A 246 -13.37 -0.52 -12.62
N ALA A 247 -14.56 -0.20 -13.09
CA ALA A 247 -15.65 -1.17 -13.26
C ALA A 247 -15.31 -2.28 -14.27
N LYS A 248 -14.46 -1.96 -15.27
CA LYS A 248 -13.98 -2.91 -16.27
C LYS A 248 -12.75 -3.72 -15.84
N THR A 249 -12.34 -3.65 -14.57
CA THR A 249 -11.12 -4.32 -14.09
C THR A 249 -11.18 -5.82 -14.29
N ARG A 250 -10.14 -6.36 -14.96
CA ARG A 250 -10.01 -7.80 -15.30
C ARG A 250 -9.08 -8.56 -14.36
N THR A 251 -8.31 -7.84 -13.56
CA THR A 251 -7.37 -8.41 -12.59
C THR A 251 -8.03 -8.61 -11.23
N GLY A 252 -7.51 -9.51 -10.38
CA GLY A 252 -7.94 -9.64 -8.99
C GLY A 252 -9.34 -10.24 -8.77
N LYS A 253 -9.81 -11.13 -9.66
CA LYS A 253 -11.10 -11.82 -9.49
C LYS A 253 -11.24 -12.57 -8.16
N ARG A 254 -10.11 -12.89 -7.50
CA ARG A 254 -10.07 -13.55 -6.18
C ARG A 254 -9.87 -12.58 -5.01
N ARG A 255 -9.98 -11.26 -5.26
CA ARG A 255 -9.84 -10.21 -4.24
C ARG A 255 -11.21 -9.61 -3.91
N ILE A 256 -11.34 -8.29 -3.88
CA ILE A 256 -12.62 -7.63 -3.53
C ILE A 256 -13.84 -8.29 -4.19
N PRO A 257 -13.87 -8.59 -5.52
CA PRO A 257 -15.08 -9.15 -6.14
C PRO A 257 -15.41 -10.58 -5.73
N ALA A 258 -14.44 -11.34 -5.18
CA ALA A 258 -14.58 -12.81 -5.05
C ALA A 258 -15.76 -13.27 -4.20
N GLU A 259 -16.04 -12.55 -3.12
CA GLU A 259 -17.09 -12.90 -2.17
C GLU A 259 -18.29 -11.92 -2.22
N MET A 260 -18.30 -10.98 -3.18
CA MET A 260 -19.42 -10.05 -3.32
C MET A 260 -20.64 -10.72 -3.93
N PRO A 261 -21.84 -10.37 -3.45
CA PRO A 261 -23.09 -10.82 -4.08
C PRO A 261 -23.18 -10.34 -5.54
N GLY A 262 -23.80 -11.13 -6.40
CA GLY A 262 -23.88 -10.84 -7.84
C GLY A 262 -24.64 -9.56 -8.22
N TYR A 263 -25.38 -8.96 -7.27
CA TYR A 263 -26.06 -7.69 -7.47
C TYR A 263 -25.25 -6.48 -7.06
N VAL A 264 -24.03 -6.67 -6.57
CA VAL A 264 -23.12 -5.61 -6.13
C VAL A 264 -22.17 -5.26 -7.26
N GLN A 265 -22.04 -3.97 -7.55
CA GLN A 265 -21.05 -3.48 -8.49
C GLN A 265 -19.73 -3.22 -7.75
N VAL A 266 -18.64 -3.68 -8.34
CA VAL A 266 -17.28 -3.45 -7.80
C VAL A 266 -16.44 -2.71 -8.82
N MET A 267 -16.09 -1.48 -8.50
CA MET A 267 -15.13 -0.66 -9.25
C MET A 267 -13.80 -0.69 -8.51
N HIS A 268 -12.77 -1.37 -9.03
CA HIS A 268 -11.58 -1.60 -8.24
C HIS A 268 -10.26 -1.54 -9.03
N LYS A 269 -9.16 -1.44 -8.29
CA LYS A 269 -7.80 -1.47 -8.83
C LYS A 269 -6.89 -2.30 -7.94
N THR A 270 -6.31 -3.34 -8.53
CA THR A 270 -5.37 -4.23 -7.85
C THR A 270 -3.93 -3.71 -7.84
N GLY A 271 -3.19 -4.05 -6.80
CA GLY A 271 -1.73 -3.92 -6.73
C GLY A 271 -1.08 -5.28 -6.41
N SER A 272 0.10 -5.54 -6.98
CA SER A 272 0.90 -6.74 -6.70
C SER A 272 2.37 -6.44 -6.89
N LEU A 273 3.16 -6.76 -5.89
CA LEU A 273 4.62 -6.80 -5.89
C LEU A 273 5.06 -8.07 -5.15
N ASN A 274 6.38 -8.26 -5.05
CA ASN A 274 6.94 -9.33 -4.26
C ASN A 274 6.31 -9.33 -2.85
N ASN A 275 5.86 -10.48 -2.40
CA ASN A 275 5.23 -10.70 -1.08
C ASN A 275 4.12 -9.70 -0.70
N THR A 276 3.49 -9.03 -1.68
CA THR A 276 2.41 -8.05 -1.50
C THR A 276 1.26 -8.33 -2.44
N SER A 277 0.04 -8.20 -1.92
CA SER A 277 -1.20 -8.12 -2.69
C SER A 277 -2.08 -7.02 -2.10
N SER A 278 -2.64 -6.16 -2.94
CA SER A 278 -3.57 -5.11 -2.52
C SER A 278 -4.73 -5.00 -3.50
N ASP A 279 -5.82 -4.48 -3.02
CA ASP A 279 -6.97 -4.11 -3.84
C ASP A 279 -7.68 -2.93 -3.19
N ILE A 280 -7.99 -1.91 -3.99
CA ILE A 280 -8.71 -0.73 -3.55
C ILE A 280 -9.89 -0.48 -4.48
N GLY A 281 -10.99 0.01 -3.97
CA GLY A 281 -12.14 0.22 -4.83
C GLY A 281 -13.37 0.77 -4.13
N ILE A 282 -14.41 0.94 -4.93
CA ILE A 282 -15.74 1.33 -4.52
C ILE A 282 -16.66 0.13 -4.73
N ILE A 283 -17.44 -0.18 -3.72
CA ILE A 283 -18.40 -1.29 -3.70
C ILE A 283 -19.78 -0.66 -3.61
N GLU A 284 -20.56 -0.78 -4.66
CA GLU A 284 -21.94 -0.26 -4.72
C GLU A 284 -22.95 -1.38 -4.62
N GLY A 285 -23.77 -1.29 -3.58
CA GLY A 285 -24.92 -2.16 -3.36
C GLY A 285 -26.23 -1.52 -3.82
N PRO A 286 -27.36 -2.22 -3.61
CA PRO A 286 -28.68 -1.68 -3.92
C PRO A 286 -29.00 -0.46 -3.05
N ASN A 287 -29.98 0.35 -3.51
CA ASN A 287 -30.47 1.56 -2.83
C ASN A 287 -29.40 2.67 -2.64
N GLY A 288 -28.34 2.69 -3.48
CA GLY A 288 -27.30 3.69 -3.41
C GLY A 288 -26.35 3.53 -2.23
N HIS A 289 -26.36 2.39 -1.53
CA HIS A 289 -25.37 2.08 -0.52
C HIS A 289 -24.00 1.89 -1.18
N ALA A 290 -23.05 2.73 -0.83
CA ALA A 290 -21.70 2.69 -1.40
C ALA A 290 -20.63 2.82 -0.33
N ILE A 291 -19.57 2.03 -0.44
CA ILE A 291 -18.40 2.10 0.43
C ILE A 291 -17.12 2.20 -0.42
N ALA A 292 -16.16 2.99 0.03
CA ALA A 292 -14.79 2.95 -0.49
C ALA A 292 -13.93 2.11 0.45
N VAL A 293 -13.08 1.26 -0.14
CA VAL A 293 -12.21 0.35 0.62
C VAL A 293 -10.79 0.35 0.08
N ALA A 294 -9.80 0.22 0.96
CA ALA A 294 -8.40 0.00 0.61
C ALA A 294 -7.82 -1.09 1.51
N ILE A 295 -7.37 -2.19 0.89
CA ILE A 295 -6.90 -3.38 1.59
C ILE A 295 -5.52 -3.76 1.05
N TYR A 296 -4.52 -3.76 1.94
CA TYR A 296 -3.13 -4.07 1.66
C TYR A 296 -2.67 -5.24 2.51
N VAL A 297 -2.14 -6.28 1.87
CA VAL A 297 -1.68 -7.50 2.55
C VAL A 297 -0.23 -7.77 2.17
N THR A 298 0.67 -7.70 3.13
CA THR A 298 2.08 -8.08 2.98
C THR A 298 2.36 -9.34 3.78
N GLY A 299 3.26 -10.18 3.30
CA GLY A 299 3.50 -11.47 3.93
C GLY A 299 2.34 -12.45 3.76
N GLN A 300 1.93 -13.09 4.81
CA GLN A 300 0.79 -14.03 4.86
C GLN A 300 0.92 -15.26 3.92
N GLY A 301 2.14 -15.63 3.53
CA GLY A 301 2.41 -16.82 2.73
C GLY A 301 2.11 -16.65 1.23
N ALA A 302 1.51 -17.64 0.60
CA ALA A 302 1.29 -17.66 -0.84
C ALA A 302 0.32 -16.57 -1.31
N ARG A 303 0.44 -16.17 -2.58
CA ARG A 303 -0.44 -15.15 -3.19
C ARG A 303 -1.93 -15.46 -3.01
N GLY A 304 -2.34 -16.74 -3.15
CA GLY A 304 -3.73 -17.15 -2.97
C GLY A 304 -4.25 -16.87 -1.56
N ALA A 305 -3.41 -17.03 -0.52
CA ALA A 305 -3.77 -16.73 0.85
C ALA A 305 -3.97 -15.21 1.05
N ARG A 306 -3.10 -14.38 0.46
CA ARG A 306 -3.27 -12.92 0.49
C ARG A 306 -4.54 -12.46 -0.23
N GLU A 307 -4.84 -13.05 -1.39
CA GLU A 307 -6.05 -12.73 -2.16
C GLU A 307 -7.32 -13.13 -1.40
N ALA A 308 -7.34 -14.29 -0.74
CA ALA A 308 -8.46 -14.72 0.11
C ALA A 308 -8.68 -13.77 1.30
N ARG A 309 -7.60 -13.31 1.96
CA ARG A 309 -7.71 -12.32 3.04
C ARG A 309 -8.37 -11.03 2.55
N ILE A 310 -7.97 -10.53 1.37
CA ILE A 310 -8.60 -9.34 0.77
C ILE A 310 -10.10 -9.58 0.54
N ALA A 311 -10.47 -10.73 -0.01
CA ALA A 311 -11.87 -11.07 -0.27
C ALA A 311 -12.72 -11.09 1.00
N SER A 312 -12.26 -11.81 2.02
CA SER A 312 -13.00 -11.97 3.27
C SER A 312 -13.11 -10.64 4.06
N ILE A 313 -12.05 -9.80 4.04
CA ILE A 313 -12.11 -8.47 4.65
C ILE A 313 -13.11 -7.58 3.90
N ALA A 314 -13.04 -7.54 2.56
CA ALA A 314 -13.93 -6.73 1.75
C ALA A 314 -15.41 -7.15 1.95
N ARG A 315 -15.67 -8.46 2.01
CA ARG A 315 -17.02 -8.98 2.29
C ARG A 315 -17.50 -8.55 3.67
N ALA A 316 -16.68 -8.69 4.70
CA ALA A 316 -17.05 -8.30 6.06
C ALA A 316 -17.30 -6.80 6.20
N LEU A 317 -16.52 -5.95 5.47
CA LEU A 317 -16.75 -4.51 5.42
C LEU A 317 -18.10 -4.19 4.76
N TYR A 318 -18.38 -4.79 3.60
CA TYR A 318 -19.65 -4.59 2.91
C TYR A 318 -20.84 -4.99 3.77
N ASP A 319 -20.83 -6.19 4.35
CA ASP A 319 -21.91 -6.70 5.20
C ASP A 319 -22.12 -5.82 6.44
N GLY A 320 -21.04 -5.42 7.13
CA GLY A 320 -21.12 -4.61 8.34
C GLY A 320 -21.68 -3.21 8.11
N PHE A 321 -21.28 -2.54 7.03
CA PHE A 321 -21.85 -1.24 6.67
C PHE A 321 -23.28 -1.37 6.16
N ALA A 322 -23.63 -2.43 5.43
CA ALA A 322 -24.99 -2.67 4.95
C ALA A 322 -25.94 -2.96 6.13
N GLU A 323 -25.51 -3.73 7.13
CA GLU A 323 -26.28 -4.01 8.35
C GLU A 323 -26.57 -2.72 9.13
N LYS A 324 -25.55 -1.87 9.34
CA LYS A 324 -25.71 -0.58 10.02
C LYS A 324 -26.64 0.38 9.25
N ALA A 325 -26.61 0.33 7.91
CA ALA A 325 -27.51 1.13 7.07
C ALA A 325 -28.95 0.58 7.00
N GLY A 326 -29.24 -0.55 7.64
CA GLY A 326 -30.54 -1.23 7.55
C GLY A 326 -30.85 -1.78 6.16
N VAL A 327 -29.84 -1.90 5.30
CA VAL A 327 -29.94 -2.52 3.99
C VAL A 327 -29.88 -4.02 4.18
N ALA A 328 -31.04 -4.68 4.29
CA ALA A 328 -31.11 -6.13 4.44
C ALA A 328 -30.43 -6.80 3.25
N SER A 329 -29.36 -7.55 3.49
CA SER A 329 -28.85 -8.48 2.48
C SER A 329 -30.01 -9.43 2.13
N PRO A 330 -30.34 -9.64 0.83
CA PRO A 330 -31.32 -10.62 0.45
C PRO A 330 -30.93 -11.96 1.10
N ARG A 331 -31.77 -12.49 2.02
CA ARG A 331 -31.55 -13.81 2.59
C ARG A 331 -31.60 -14.80 1.45
N VAL A 332 -30.49 -15.40 1.11
CA VAL A 332 -30.49 -16.57 0.22
C VAL A 332 -31.15 -17.70 1.01
N TRP A 333 -32.43 -17.93 0.74
CA TRP A 333 -33.11 -19.10 1.23
C TRP A 333 -32.50 -20.31 0.54
N THR A 334 -31.56 -20.99 1.18
CA THR A 334 -31.22 -22.34 0.76
C THR A 334 -32.40 -23.22 1.15
N SER A 335 -33.27 -23.49 0.17
CA SER A 335 -34.31 -24.49 0.30
C SER A 335 -33.62 -25.85 0.48
N THR A 336 -33.48 -26.29 1.73
CA THR A 336 -33.24 -27.70 2.03
C THR A 336 -34.59 -28.40 1.94
N ALA A 337 -35.11 -28.56 0.72
CA ALA A 337 -36.15 -29.55 0.47
C ALA A 337 -35.49 -30.91 0.64
N ARG A 338 -35.71 -31.54 1.79
CA ARG A 338 -35.52 -32.99 1.89
C ARG A 338 -36.51 -33.64 0.93
N PRO A 339 -36.11 -34.56 0.03
CA PRO A 339 -37.07 -35.41 -0.60
C PRO A 339 -37.62 -36.33 0.51
N GLY A 340 -38.91 -36.15 0.78
CA GLY A 340 -39.67 -37.07 1.62
C GLY A 340 -39.65 -38.47 1.01
N GLY A 341 -39.57 -39.49 1.88
CA GLY A 341 -39.51 -40.85 1.56
C GLY A 341 -40.77 -41.46 0.94
#